data_62dbab549bcc7bc302e8216ae4f4baa0
#
_entry.id   62dbab549bcc7bc302e8216ae4f4baa0
#
_cell.length_a   1.000
_cell.length_b   1.000
_cell.length_c   1.000
_cell.angle_alpha   90.00
_cell.angle_beta   90.00
_cell.angle_gamma   90.00
#
_symmetry.space_group_name_H-M   'P 1'
#
loop_
_entity.id
_entity.type
_entity.pdbx_description
1 polymer ?
#
loop_
_entity_poly.entity_id
_entity_poly.type
_entity_poly.pdbx_seq_one_letter_code
_entity_poly.pdbx_strand_id
1 'polypeptide(L)'
;MDQELLGKLLIASPGLEDIRFQDSVILICEHSKDATMGLILNKPLYNFDTSQFLKKMKINSATNFKSSPTFFGGPVHLNQGFIIHSNEKKYKTSENILDGVMITSSEEILIDISKDKSPEYAKIFLGCAVWDQGQLNNEILDNSWIISNSSKDLIFHNHLEFSLWKKCLKNMGVDPSKLVSYSGSALSLIHI
;
A
#
# COMPACT_ATOMS: atom_id res chain seq x y z
N MET A 1 -5.21 8.71 21.32
CA MET A 1 -5.58 9.14 19.95
C MET A 1 -4.54 8.75 18.90
N ASP A 2 -3.38 8.21 19.27
CA ASP A 2 -2.24 7.97 18.37
C ASP A 2 -2.29 6.65 17.56
N GLN A 3 -3.36 5.86 17.61
CA GLN A 3 -3.52 4.62 16.83
C GLN A 3 -4.72 4.62 15.87
N GLU A 4 -5.38 5.76 15.71
CA GLU A 4 -6.66 5.83 14.98
C GLU A 4 -6.52 5.50 13.50
N LEU A 5 -5.35 5.74 12.89
CA LEU A 5 -5.08 5.49 11.48
C LEU A 5 -4.34 4.17 11.20
N LEU A 6 -3.75 3.53 12.18
CA LEU A 6 -3.07 2.24 11.97
C LEU A 6 -4.05 1.21 11.37
N GLY A 7 -3.64 0.55 10.30
CA GLY A 7 -4.46 -0.43 9.60
C GLY A 7 -5.58 0.16 8.73
N LYS A 8 -5.75 1.49 8.67
CA LYS A 8 -6.67 2.13 7.72
C LYS A 8 -6.08 2.20 6.33
N LEU A 9 -6.94 2.40 5.35
CA LEU A 9 -6.56 2.70 3.98
C LEU A 9 -6.67 4.19 3.71
N LEU A 10 -5.67 4.73 3.04
CA LEU A 10 -5.74 6.02 2.35
C LEU A 10 -5.99 5.75 0.87
N ILE A 11 -7.08 6.26 0.37
CA ILE A 11 -7.47 6.13 -1.03
C ILE A 11 -7.24 7.48 -1.69
N ALA A 12 -6.38 7.53 -2.70
CA ALA A 12 -6.10 8.75 -3.44
C ALA A 12 -7.38 9.35 -4.02
N SER A 13 -7.62 10.62 -3.76
CA SER A 13 -8.72 11.34 -4.37
C SER A 13 -8.55 11.43 -5.88
N PRO A 14 -9.62 11.42 -6.68
CA PRO A 14 -9.54 11.45 -8.14
C PRO A 14 -8.83 12.66 -8.75
N GLY A 15 -8.63 13.71 -7.99
CA GLY A 15 -7.93 14.93 -8.40
C GLY A 15 -6.51 15.06 -7.83
N LEU A 16 -5.97 14.02 -7.21
CA LEU A 16 -4.63 14.10 -6.62
C LEU A 16 -3.58 14.37 -7.71
N GLU A 17 -2.87 15.50 -7.58
CA GLU A 17 -1.92 15.98 -8.59
C GLU A 17 -0.60 15.20 -8.58
N ASP A 18 -0.17 14.67 -7.43
CA ASP A 18 1.07 13.89 -7.33
C ASP A 18 0.92 12.55 -8.08
N ILE A 19 1.55 12.47 -9.25
CA ILE A 19 1.51 11.30 -10.14
C ILE A 19 2.01 10.02 -9.46
N ARG A 20 2.87 10.13 -8.45
CA ARG A 20 3.39 8.98 -7.69
C ARG A 20 2.27 8.29 -6.91
N PHE A 21 1.24 9.04 -6.53
CA PHE A 21 0.13 8.59 -5.71
C PHE A 21 -1.22 8.56 -6.41
N GLN A 22 -1.29 8.99 -7.67
CA GLN A 22 -2.54 8.90 -8.44
C GLN A 22 -3.08 7.46 -8.43
N ASP A 23 -4.40 7.32 -8.21
CA ASP A 23 -5.13 6.05 -8.16
C ASP A 23 -4.55 5.03 -7.16
N SER A 24 -3.77 5.49 -6.17
CA SER A 24 -3.20 4.61 -5.17
C SER A 24 -4.17 4.29 -4.03
N VAL A 25 -3.97 3.11 -3.46
CA VAL A 25 -4.55 2.66 -2.19
C VAL A 25 -3.38 2.33 -1.28
N ILE A 26 -3.25 3.05 -0.17
CA ILE A 26 -2.15 2.92 0.77
C ILE A 26 -2.66 2.33 2.08
N LEU A 27 -2.03 1.27 2.57
CA LEU A 27 -2.27 0.74 3.90
C LEU A 27 -1.34 1.45 4.89
N ILE A 28 -1.91 2.03 5.94
CA ILE A 28 -1.12 2.61 7.03
C ILE A 28 -0.58 1.48 7.91
N CYS A 29 0.75 1.36 7.92
CA CYS A 29 1.47 0.29 8.61
C CYS A 29 2.12 0.74 9.92
N GLU A 30 2.35 2.04 10.07
CA GLU A 30 2.84 2.67 11.30
C GLU A 30 2.21 4.06 11.42
N HIS A 31 1.79 4.41 12.61
CA HIS A 31 1.24 5.73 12.91
C HIS A 31 1.62 6.15 14.33
N SER A 32 2.32 7.25 14.42
CA SER A 32 2.75 7.85 15.68
C SER A 32 2.53 9.36 15.65
N LYS A 33 2.92 10.04 16.73
CA LYS A 33 2.88 11.51 16.80
C LYS A 33 3.87 12.15 15.82
N ASP A 34 4.99 11.48 15.59
CA ASP A 34 6.12 12.06 14.87
C ASP A 34 6.05 11.78 13.36
N ALA A 35 5.55 10.60 12.98
CA ALA A 35 5.50 10.17 11.60
C ALA A 35 4.40 9.14 11.34
N THR A 36 4.00 9.03 10.08
CA THR A 36 3.13 7.98 9.57
C THR A 36 3.82 7.28 8.41
N MET A 37 3.79 5.95 8.39
CA MET A 37 4.31 5.15 7.28
C MET A 37 3.20 4.29 6.67
N GLY A 38 3.17 4.22 5.35
CA GLY A 38 2.23 3.39 4.61
C GLY A 38 2.85 2.71 3.40
N LEU A 39 2.16 1.67 2.89
CA LEU A 39 2.54 0.91 1.71
C LEU A 39 1.46 0.96 0.64
N ILE A 40 1.85 1.32 -0.59
CA ILE A 40 0.96 1.35 -1.75
C ILE A 40 0.64 -0.09 -2.17
N LEU A 41 -0.61 -0.51 -2.04
CA LEU A 41 -1.04 -1.90 -2.25
C LEU A 41 -1.25 -2.28 -3.72
N ASN A 42 -1.37 -1.32 -4.62
CA ASN A 42 -1.88 -1.51 -5.97
C ASN A 42 -0.96 -1.00 -7.10
N LYS A 43 0.36 -0.91 -6.85
CA LYS A 43 1.36 -0.57 -7.88
C LYS A 43 2.41 -1.67 -8.02
N PRO A 44 2.11 -2.76 -8.77
CA PRO A 44 3.07 -3.82 -8.99
C PRO A 44 4.23 -3.36 -9.89
N LEU A 45 5.40 -3.89 -9.60
CA LEU A 45 6.62 -3.68 -10.38
C LEU A 45 6.77 -4.80 -11.41
N TYR A 46 6.16 -4.65 -12.58
CA TYR A 46 6.13 -5.69 -13.62
C TYR A 46 7.50 -6.12 -14.15
N ASN A 47 8.46 -5.20 -14.19
CA ASN A 47 9.80 -5.45 -14.71
C ASN A 47 10.82 -5.78 -13.60
N PHE A 48 10.36 -6.03 -12.38
CA PHE A 48 11.22 -6.37 -11.26
C PHE A 48 11.40 -7.89 -11.16
N ASP A 49 12.63 -8.35 -11.36
CA ASP A 49 12.97 -9.76 -11.18
C ASP A 49 13.22 -10.06 -9.69
N THR A 50 12.15 -10.46 -9.01
CA THR A 50 12.21 -10.86 -7.59
C THR A 50 13.20 -12.01 -7.37
N SER A 51 13.33 -12.95 -8.34
CA SER A 51 14.27 -14.06 -8.23
C SER A 51 15.72 -13.59 -8.25
N GLN A 52 16.03 -12.62 -9.10
CA GLN A 52 17.37 -12.04 -9.16
C GLN A 52 17.70 -11.23 -7.91
N PHE A 53 16.70 -10.51 -7.37
CA PHE A 53 16.83 -9.78 -6.11
C PHE A 53 17.16 -10.73 -4.95
N LEU A 54 16.42 -11.84 -4.81
CA LEU A 54 16.65 -12.84 -3.77
C LEU A 54 18.02 -13.51 -3.90
N LYS A 55 18.47 -13.80 -5.13
CA LYS A 55 19.82 -14.34 -5.37
C LYS A 55 20.92 -13.39 -4.87
N LYS A 56 20.76 -12.06 -5.07
CA LYS A 56 21.70 -11.06 -4.52
C LYS A 56 21.74 -11.09 -3.01
N MET A 57 20.63 -11.41 -2.35
CA MET A 57 20.52 -11.60 -0.90
C MET A 57 20.99 -13.00 -0.45
N LYS A 58 21.58 -13.82 -1.36
CA LYS A 58 22.00 -15.20 -1.10
C LYS A 58 20.85 -16.14 -0.66
N ILE A 59 19.63 -15.79 -0.98
CA ILE A 59 18.45 -16.63 -0.75
C ILE A 59 18.24 -17.47 -2.00
N ASN A 60 18.49 -18.77 -1.90
CA ASN A 60 18.20 -19.72 -2.98
C ASN A 60 16.69 -19.97 -3.04
N SER A 61 16.02 -19.29 -3.96
CA SER A 61 14.59 -19.51 -4.17
C SER A 61 14.34 -20.75 -5.04
N ALA A 62 13.78 -21.77 -4.47
CA ALA A 62 13.10 -22.81 -5.23
C ALA A 62 11.76 -22.22 -5.72
N THR A 63 11.63 -22.01 -7.01
CA THR A 63 10.44 -21.98 -7.88
C THR A 63 9.25 -21.06 -7.60
N ASN A 64 8.88 -20.67 -6.38
CA ASN A 64 7.53 -20.12 -6.11
C ASN A 64 7.38 -18.59 -6.06
N PHE A 65 8.46 -17.84 -6.05
CA PHE A 65 8.39 -16.35 -6.17
C PHE A 65 7.92 -15.85 -7.56
N LYS A 66 7.77 -16.74 -8.54
CA LYS A 66 7.36 -16.36 -9.90
C LYS A 66 5.91 -15.90 -10.00
N SER A 67 5.08 -16.21 -9.01
CA SER A 67 3.63 -15.95 -9.07
C SER A 67 3.16 -14.71 -8.31
N SER A 68 3.97 -14.14 -7.42
CA SER A 68 3.60 -12.94 -6.68
C SER A 68 4.44 -11.75 -7.13
N PRO A 69 3.83 -10.70 -7.70
CA PRO A 69 4.57 -9.50 -8.05
C PRO A 69 5.12 -8.82 -6.81
N THR A 70 6.29 -8.19 -6.94
CA THR A 70 6.76 -7.19 -5.98
C THR A 70 6.08 -5.87 -6.28
N PHE A 71 5.69 -5.13 -5.25
CA PHE A 71 4.97 -3.87 -5.38
C PHE A 71 5.90 -2.69 -5.10
N PHE A 72 5.62 -1.57 -5.73
CA PHE A 72 6.15 -0.26 -5.35
C PHE A 72 5.40 0.21 -4.10
N GLY A 73 6.04 0.16 -2.94
CA GLY A 73 5.44 0.54 -1.65
C GLY A 73 5.35 2.04 -1.44
N GLY A 74 6.20 2.82 -2.12
CA GLY A 74 6.24 4.28 -2.05
C GLY A 74 7.61 4.85 -2.40
N PRO A 75 7.75 6.19 -2.47
CA PRO A 75 8.92 6.86 -3.00
C PRO A 75 10.11 6.95 -2.02
N VAL A 76 9.92 6.58 -0.75
CA VAL A 76 10.95 6.69 0.30
C VAL A 76 11.56 5.31 0.57
N HIS A 77 12.84 5.28 0.97
CA HIS A 77 13.55 4.04 1.31
C HIS A 77 13.50 2.96 0.21
N LEU A 78 13.70 3.33 -1.05
CA LEU A 78 13.58 2.45 -2.23
C LEU A 78 14.47 1.19 -2.18
N ASN A 79 15.53 1.19 -1.39
CA ASN A 79 16.42 0.05 -1.18
C ASN A 79 15.98 -0.87 -0.02
N GLN A 80 14.88 -0.55 0.65
CA GLN A 80 14.35 -1.32 1.76
C GLN A 80 13.13 -2.13 1.32
N GLY A 81 13.12 -3.42 1.68
CA GLY A 81 11.98 -4.30 1.48
C GLY A 81 11.09 -4.36 2.71
N PHE A 82 9.79 -4.33 2.48
CA PHE A 82 8.76 -4.57 3.48
C PHE A 82 7.87 -5.72 3.02
N ILE A 83 7.45 -6.57 3.94
CA ILE A 83 6.55 -7.69 3.63
C ILE A 83 5.33 -7.60 4.53
N ILE A 84 4.15 -7.47 3.91
CA ILE A 84 2.86 -7.66 4.59
C ILE A 84 2.56 -9.15 4.54
N HIS A 85 2.21 -9.76 5.67
CA HIS A 85 1.95 -11.19 5.75
C HIS A 85 0.84 -11.54 6.73
N SER A 86 0.27 -12.74 6.55
CA SER A 86 -0.67 -13.33 7.49
C SER A 86 0.03 -13.81 8.77
N ASN A 87 -0.70 -13.90 9.87
CA ASN A 87 -0.15 -13.95 11.23
C ASN A 87 0.15 -15.37 11.77
N GLU A 88 0.24 -16.40 10.89
CA GLU A 88 0.54 -17.77 11.32
C GLU A 88 1.92 -17.90 11.97
N LYS A 89 2.87 -17.03 11.58
CA LYS A 89 4.20 -16.96 12.14
C LYS A 89 4.63 -15.53 12.34
N LYS A 90 5.22 -15.24 13.51
CA LYS A 90 5.85 -13.97 13.83
C LYS A 90 7.35 -14.03 13.56
N TYR A 91 7.88 -13.08 12.81
CA TYR A 91 9.32 -12.92 12.55
C TYR A 91 9.92 -11.86 13.48
N LYS A 92 11.25 -11.74 13.48
CA LYS A 92 11.98 -10.88 14.42
C LYS A 92 11.49 -9.44 14.46
N THR A 93 11.17 -8.86 13.28
CA THR A 93 10.68 -7.48 13.14
C THR A 93 9.19 -7.40 12.81
N SER A 94 8.42 -8.47 13.09
CA SER A 94 6.99 -8.46 12.78
C SER A 94 6.21 -7.61 13.77
N GLU A 95 5.40 -6.71 13.24
CA GLU A 95 4.45 -5.87 13.95
C GLU A 95 3.02 -6.10 13.45
N ASN A 96 2.04 -6.01 14.34
CA ASN A 96 0.64 -6.14 13.97
C ASN A 96 0.15 -4.84 13.35
N ILE A 97 -0.53 -4.94 12.21
CA ILE A 97 -1.23 -3.81 11.58
C ILE A 97 -2.72 -3.87 11.94
N LEU A 98 -3.34 -5.02 11.74
CA LEU A 98 -4.72 -5.33 12.10
C LEU A 98 -4.86 -6.83 12.33
N ASP A 99 -6.06 -7.27 12.73
CA ASP A 99 -6.29 -8.70 12.99
C ASP A 99 -5.97 -9.57 11.78
N GLY A 100 -5.07 -10.53 11.98
CA GLY A 100 -4.61 -11.45 10.94
C GLY A 100 -3.61 -10.87 9.93
N VAL A 101 -3.13 -9.62 10.09
CA VAL A 101 -2.19 -8.97 9.19
C VAL A 101 -1.03 -8.35 9.94
N MET A 102 0.17 -8.70 9.55
CA MET A 102 1.43 -8.21 10.09
C MET A 102 2.29 -7.58 9.00
N ILE A 103 3.22 -6.72 9.41
CA ILE A 103 4.32 -6.22 8.57
C ILE A 103 5.65 -6.70 9.14
N THR A 104 6.62 -6.98 8.29
CA THR A 104 8.00 -7.25 8.69
C THR A 104 9.00 -6.75 7.63
N SER A 105 10.22 -6.45 8.08
CA SER A 105 11.39 -6.23 7.23
C SER A 105 12.45 -7.33 7.38
N SER A 106 12.12 -8.43 8.07
CA SER A 106 13.04 -9.54 8.33
C SER A 106 13.29 -10.38 7.07
N GLU A 107 14.54 -10.69 6.77
CA GLU A 107 14.90 -11.59 5.66
C GLU A 107 14.46 -13.05 5.91
N GLU A 108 14.23 -13.43 7.16
CA GLU A 108 13.80 -14.79 7.52
C GLU A 108 12.49 -15.20 6.83
N ILE A 109 11.55 -14.26 6.67
CA ILE A 109 10.29 -14.52 5.98
C ILE A 109 10.50 -14.92 4.51
N LEU A 110 11.47 -14.30 3.83
CA LEU A 110 11.78 -14.61 2.44
C LEU A 110 12.30 -16.04 2.28
N ILE A 111 13.07 -16.51 3.28
CA ILE A 111 13.55 -17.91 3.32
C ILE A 111 12.38 -18.88 3.49
N ASP A 112 11.43 -18.57 4.37
CA ASP A 112 10.26 -19.42 4.59
C ASP A 112 9.34 -19.46 3.36
N ILE A 113 9.04 -18.31 2.76
CA ILE A 113 8.26 -18.22 1.53
C ILE A 113 8.95 -19.03 0.40
N SER A 114 10.27 -18.95 0.29
CA SER A 114 11.02 -19.70 -0.74
C SER A 114 10.91 -21.21 -0.59
N LYS A 115 10.53 -21.69 0.59
CA LYS A 115 10.38 -23.12 0.94
C LYS A 115 8.91 -23.56 1.07
N ASP A 116 7.95 -22.72 0.68
CA ASP A 116 6.51 -22.98 0.84
C ASP A 116 6.09 -23.34 2.28
N LYS A 117 6.74 -22.74 3.27
CA LYS A 117 6.47 -23.10 4.67
C LYS A 117 5.41 -22.23 5.33
N SER A 118 5.58 -20.92 5.23
CA SER A 118 4.76 -19.93 5.92
C SER A 118 5.25 -18.55 5.47
N PRO A 119 4.44 -17.53 5.50
CA PRO A 119 3.01 -17.47 5.83
C PRO A 119 2.12 -17.93 4.68
N GLU A 120 0.80 -18.09 4.94
CA GLU A 120 -0.17 -18.45 3.90
C GLU A 120 -0.30 -17.35 2.85
N TYR A 121 -0.29 -16.10 3.31
CA TYR A 121 -0.34 -14.92 2.43
C TYR A 121 0.84 -14.00 2.71
N ALA A 122 1.48 -13.54 1.64
CA ALA A 122 2.53 -12.52 1.71
C ALA A 122 2.54 -11.64 0.47
N LYS A 123 2.85 -10.36 0.65
CA LYS A 123 3.12 -9.39 -0.42
C LYS A 123 4.40 -8.65 -0.12
N ILE A 124 5.28 -8.53 -1.12
CA ILE A 124 6.59 -7.87 -1.02
C ILE A 124 6.48 -6.47 -1.61
N PHE A 125 7.01 -5.50 -0.88
CA PHE A 125 7.03 -4.09 -1.27
C PHE A 125 8.46 -3.57 -1.26
N LEU A 126 8.80 -2.69 -2.22
CA LEU A 126 10.03 -1.92 -2.20
C LEU A 126 9.69 -0.45 -1.95
N GLY A 127 10.39 0.13 -0.97
CA GLY A 127 10.10 1.48 -0.50
C GLY A 127 8.79 1.58 0.27
N CYS A 128 8.51 2.78 0.76
CA CYS A 128 7.29 3.13 1.50
C CYS A 128 6.90 4.59 1.25
N ALA A 129 5.70 4.97 1.62
CA ALA A 129 5.27 6.34 1.77
C ALA A 129 5.47 6.77 3.23
N VAL A 130 5.97 7.97 3.45
CA VAL A 130 6.19 8.53 4.78
C VAL A 130 5.65 9.94 4.81
N TRP A 131 4.93 10.27 5.87
CA TRP A 131 4.44 11.60 6.19
C TRP A 131 5.05 12.06 7.51
N ASP A 132 5.56 13.26 7.53
CA ASP A 132 6.03 13.92 8.74
C ASP A 132 4.87 14.30 9.66
N GLN A 133 5.20 14.74 10.87
CA GLN A 133 4.22 15.19 11.86
C GLN A 133 3.23 16.20 11.27
N GLY A 134 1.94 15.88 11.34
CA GLY A 134 0.85 16.74 10.86
C GLY A 134 0.68 16.81 9.33
N GLN A 135 1.65 16.32 8.54
CA GLN A 135 1.57 16.38 7.08
C GLN A 135 0.35 15.60 6.58
N LEU A 136 0.17 14.34 6.99
CA LEU A 136 -0.97 13.54 6.58
C LEU A 136 -2.31 14.17 6.96
N ASN A 137 -2.39 14.77 8.15
CA ASN A 137 -3.61 15.44 8.59
C ASN A 137 -3.96 16.62 7.67
N ASN A 138 -2.97 17.41 7.25
CA ASN A 138 -3.20 18.51 6.31
C ASN A 138 -3.66 17.99 4.94
N GLU A 139 -3.01 16.94 4.41
CA GLU A 139 -3.40 16.32 3.15
C GLU A 139 -4.82 15.73 3.19
N ILE A 140 -5.26 15.20 4.34
CA ILE A 140 -6.64 14.72 4.54
C ILE A 140 -7.62 15.92 4.55
N LEU A 141 -7.28 17.01 5.24
CA LEU A 141 -8.11 18.22 5.27
C LEU A 141 -8.23 18.85 3.88
N ASP A 142 -7.18 18.78 3.07
CA ASP A 142 -7.15 19.24 1.68
C ASP A 142 -7.85 18.27 0.71
N ASN A 143 -8.50 17.24 1.23
CA ASN A 143 -9.17 16.18 0.45
C ASN A 143 -8.27 15.43 -0.53
N SER A 144 -6.97 15.35 -0.27
CA SER A 144 -6.03 14.53 -1.06
C SER A 144 -6.26 13.03 -0.83
N TRP A 145 -6.72 12.66 0.36
CA TRP A 145 -6.96 11.28 0.78
C TRP A 145 -8.34 11.06 1.34
N ILE A 146 -8.92 9.92 0.99
CA ILE A 146 -10.16 9.42 1.59
C ILE A 146 -9.78 8.25 2.49
N ILE A 147 -10.19 8.30 3.77
CA ILE A 147 -9.90 7.25 4.74
C ILE A 147 -10.98 6.16 4.66
N SER A 148 -10.55 4.90 4.65
CA SER A 148 -11.45 3.75 4.68
C SER A 148 -10.94 2.67 5.63
N ASN A 149 -11.83 1.78 6.04
CA ASN A 149 -11.44 0.57 6.74
C ASN A 149 -10.76 -0.41 5.79
N SER A 150 -9.79 -1.15 6.30
CA SER A 150 -9.17 -2.26 5.60
C SER A 150 -9.73 -3.61 6.09
N SER A 151 -9.38 -4.67 5.39
CA SER A 151 -9.60 -6.04 5.80
C SER A 151 -8.51 -6.96 5.24
N LYS A 152 -8.27 -8.10 5.90
CA LYS A 152 -7.35 -9.14 5.42
C LYS A 152 -7.66 -9.52 3.96
N ASP A 153 -8.93 -9.72 3.64
CA ASP A 153 -9.39 -10.06 2.28
C ASP A 153 -9.00 -8.97 1.27
N LEU A 154 -9.24 -7.71 1.59
CA LEU A 154 -8.94 -6.59 0.71
C LEU A 154 -7.43 -6.41 0.50
N ILE A 155 -6.61 -6.71 1.51
CA ILE A 155 -5.15 -6.60 1.43
C ILE A 155 -4.57 -7.73 0.58
N PHE A 156 -4.99 -8.98 0.79
CA PHE A 156 -4.36 -10.14 0.16
C PHE A 156 -5.01 -10.59 -1.14
N HIS A 157 -6.34 -10.48 -1.29
CA HIS A 157 -7.08 -11.04 -2.42
C HIS A 157 -7.42 -10.07 -3.54
N ASN A 158 -6.96 -8.81 -3.46
CA ASN A 158 -7.15 -7.88 -4.57
C ASN A 158 -5.89 -7.73 -5.40
N HIS A 159 -6.05 -7.97 -6.67
CA HIS A 159 -5.01 -8.51 -7.49
C HIS A 159 -4.56 -7.64 -8.65
N LEU A 160 -5.32 -6.61 -9.03
CA LEU A 160 -4.98 -5.81 -10.19
C LEU A 160 -5.18 -4.33 -9.90
N GLU A 161 -4.21 -3.57 -10.25
CA GLU A 161 -3.91 -2.17 -10.05
C GLU A 161 -5.10 -1.23 -9.98
N PHE A 162 -5.73 -1.03 -11.10
CA PHE A 162 -6.87 -0.14 -11.24
C PHE A 162 -8.13 -0.65 -10.53
N SER A 163 -8.26 -1.97 -10.36
CA SER A 163 -9.46 -2.55 -9.77
C SER A 163 -9.57 -2.27 -8.28
N LEU A 164 -8.45 -2.23 -7.53
CA LEU A 164 -8.49 -2.00 -6.09
C LEU A 164 -8.96 -0.58 -5.76
N TRP A 165 -8.39 0.43 -6.40
CA TRP A 165 -8.78 1.83 -6.19
C TRP A 165 -10.26 2.05 -6.53
N LYS A 166 -10.70 1.60 -7.71
CA LYS A 166 -12.11 1.68 -8.12
C LYS A 166 -13.04 0.91 -7.18
N LYS A 167 -12.63 -0.28 -6.72
CA LYS A 167 -13.38 -1.09 -5.77
C LYS A 167 -13.56 -0.36 -4.44
N CYS A 168 -12.49 0.25 -3.92
CA CYS A 168 -12.55 1.03 -2.69
C CYS A 168 -13.52 2.21 -2.83
N LEU A 169 -13.42 3.00 -3.89
CA LEU A 169 -14.34 4.12 -4.15
C LEU A 169 -15.79 3.65 -4.29
N LYS A 170 -16.03 2.58 -5.05
CA LYS A 170 -17.36 2.02 -5.24
C LYS A 170 -17.97 1.53 -3.92
N ASN A 171 -17.20 0.91 -3.06
CA ASN A 171 -17.66 0.46 -1.74
C ASN A 171 -18.08 1.62 -0.84
N MET A 172 -17.59 2.82 -1.09
CA MET A 172 -17.98 4.05 -0.41
C MET A 172 -19.12 4.81 -1.11
N GLY A 173 -19.68 4.24 -2.18
CA GLY A 173 -20.74 4.90 -2.96
C GLY A 173 -20.21 6.00 -3.89
N VAL A 174 -18.90 6.08 -4.10
CA VAL A 174 -18.28 7.07 -4.97
C VAL A 174 -18.09 6.47 -6.37
N ASP A 175 -18.67 7.12 -7.38
CA ASP A 175 -18.47 6.74 -8.78
C ASP A 175 -17.29 7.52 -9.38
N PRO A 176 -16.14 6.86 -9.65
CA PRO A 176 -14.95 7.53 -10.17
C PRO A 176 -15.21 8.24 -11.50
N SER A 177 -16.10 7.70 -12.34
CA SER A 177 -16.42 8.28 -13.65
C SER A 177 -17.12 9.63 -13.55
N LYS A 178 -17.83 9.88 -12.47
CA LYS A 178 -18.53 11.15 -12.22
C LYS A 178 -17.62 12.21 -11.61
N LEU A 179 -16.51 11.84 -11.00
CA LEU A 179 -15.58 12.77 -10.36
C LEU A 179 -14.62 13.43 -11.34
N VAL A 180 -14.28 12.75 -12.43
CA VAL A 180 -13.37 13.26 -13.47
C VAL A 180 -14.01 14.40 -14.31
N SER A 181 -15.33 14.53 -14.31
CA SER A 181 -16.03 15.54 -15.11
C SER A 181 -16.15 16.93 -14.47
N TYR A 182 -15.76 17.11 -13.21
CA TYR A 182 -15.91 18.40 -12.53
C TYR A 182 -14.68 19.30 -12.51
N SER A 183 -13.53 18.85 -12.97
CA SER A 183 -12.32 19.69 -13.06
C SER A 183 -12.26 20.60 -14.30
N GLY A 184 -13.36 20.69 -15.09
CA GLY A 184 -13.38 21.39 -16.38
C GLY A 184 -14.42 22.51 -16.56
N SER A 185 -15.14 22.96 -15.54
CA SER A 185 -16.25 23.90 -15.77
C SER A 185 -16.43 25.00 -14.70
N ALA A 186 -15.34 25.54 -14.17
CA ALA A 186 -15.40 26.76 -13.35
C ALA A 186 -14.72 27.93 -14.04
N LEU A 187 -15.05 28.19 -15.30
CA LEU A 187 -14.68 29.40 -16.00
C LEU A 187 -15.85 29.81 -16.89
N SER A 188 -16.59 30.76 -16.44
CA SER A 188 -17.34 31.75 -17.19
C SER A 188 -18.67 32.11 -16.53
N LEU A 189 -18.63 32.99 -15.57
CA LEU A 189 -19.70 33.92 -15.28
C LEU A 189 -19.08 35.20 -14.69
N ILE A 190 -18.32 35.90 -15.53
CA ILE A 190 -18.15 37.33 -15.39
C ILE A 190 -18.37 37.89 -16.80
N HIS A 191 -19.61 38.23 -17.08
CA HIS A 191 -19.93 39.27 -18.04
C HIS A 191 -21.27 39.88 -17.67
N ILE A 192 -21.17 41.16 -17.35
CA ILE A 192 -22.10 42.28 -17.26
C ILE A 192 -22.36 42.72 -15.83
#